data_035b889052d6a613d98f31ab52cfbac7
#
_entry.id   035b889052d6a613d98f31ab52cfbac7
#
_cell.length_a   1.000
_cell.length_b   1.000
_cell.length_c   1.000
_cell.angle_alpha   90.00
_cell.angle_beta   90.00
_cell.angle_gamma   90.00
#
_symmetry.space_group_name_H-M   'P 1'
#
loop_
_entity.id
_entity.type
_entity.pdbx_description
1 polymer ?
#
loop_
_entity_poly.entity_id
_entity_poly.type
_entity_poly.pdbx_seq_one_letter_code
_entity_poly.pdbx_strand_id
1 'polypeptide(L)'
;MTKKFIGHLPNNDRFLLGNETVIDRQTGLMWTKNASLLDLPQSWAEALNTIKALNKSGHYGYHDWKIPNRKELFSLMSYETINPSLPIGHPFINVFSGYYWTSSTCARLPNQAWYIHLGGARVFKGMKYGSYMVWPVRTVENGNNSKLFQTGQKTCFNESGVVIDCLGTGQDGEVQSGFEFKKNRFTENKQIIYDHATDLTWLRNANVHQNPVDWNSAFNLASKMNIEMEYGHNDWRVPNIIELESLVDMDRHSPALPNDHLFNDVQDYYWSSTTSAYNMDYAWVLYMVDGAVGVGYKPLSEFYCWPVRGEERMIIR
;
A
#
# COMPACT_ATOMS: atom_id res chain seq x y z
N MET A 1 -6.46 28.08 2.33
CA MET A 1 -5.04 27.65 2.40
C MET A 1 -4.81 26.72 1.25
N THR A 2 -4.03 27.14 0.27
CA THR A 2 -3.72 26.35 -0.93
C THR A 2 -2.85 25.16 -0.52
N LYS A 3 -3.40 23.95 -0.59
CA LYS A 3 -2.64 22.70 -0.39
C LYS A 3 -1.56 22.64 -1.49
N LYS A 4 -0.30 22.80 -1.11
CA LYS A 4 0.83 22.61 -2.02
C LYS A 4 0.92 21.12 -2.37
N PHE A 5 0.79 20.81 -3.65
CA PHE A 5 1.14 19.53 -4.25
C PHE A 5 2.56 19.13 -3.85
N ILE A 6 2.71 17.96 -3.27
CA ILE A 6 4.01 17.30 -3.21
C ILE A 6 3.98 16.27 -4.34
N GLY A 7 4.36 16.71 -5.55
CA GLY A 7 4.88 15.79 -6.56
C GLY A 7 6.05 14.99 -5.95
N HIS A 8 6.49 13.90 -6.60
CA HIS A 8 7.70 13.20 -6.19
C HIS A 8 8.79 14.21 -5.85
N LEU A 9 9.20 14.26 -4.57
CA LEU A 9 10.42 14.98 -4.24
C LEU A 9 11.55 14.32 -5.03
N PRO A 10 12.40 15.09 -5.73
CA PRO A 10 13.62 14.54 -6.29
C PRO A 10 14.32 13.70 -5.22
N ASN A 11 14.87 12.54 -5.57
CA ASN A 11 15.45 11.63 -4.60
C ASN A 11 16.45 12.29 -3.64
N ASN A 12 17.18 13.30 -4.11
CA ASN A 12 18.09 14.10 -3.28
C ASN A 12 17.38 14.90 -2.18
N ASP A 13 16.08 15.19 -2.34
CA ASP A 13 15.29 15.95 -1.38
C ASP A 13 14.37 15.04 -0.54
N ARG A 14 14.07 13.83 -1.02
CA ARG A 14 13.21 12.88 -0.32
C ARG A 14 13.89 12.29 0.92
N PHE A 15 15.13 11.84 0.75
CA PHE A 15 15.85 11.10 1.79
C PHE A 15 16.92 11.96 2.49
N LEU A 16 16.79 12.08 3.82
CA LEU A 16 17.82 12.70 4.65
C LEU A 16 18.63 11.60 5.33
N LEU A 17 19.94 11.56 5.02
CA LEU A 17 20.86 10.58 5.59
C LEU A 17 21.27 10.97 7.01
N GLY A 18 21.12 10.00 7.95
CA GLY A 18 21.86 9.96 9.21
C GLY A 18 23.03 8.96 9.12
N ASN A 19 23.71 8.71 10.23
CA ASN A 19 24.78 7.70 10.27
C ASN A 19 24.24 6.32 9.99
N GLU A 20 23.28 5.86 10.80
CA GLU A 20 22.68 4.51 10.75
C GLU A 20 21.20 4.52 10.33
N THR A 21 20.65 5.69 10.08
CA THR A 21 19.23 5.89 9.78
C THR A 21 19.03 6.75 8.54
N VAL A 22 17.84 6.62 7.94
CA VAL A 22 17.40 7.44 6.81
C VAL A 22 16.01 7.95 7.10
N ILE A 23 15.81 9.27 7.01
CA ILE A 23 14.49 9.89 7.12
C ILE A 23 13.90 10.05 5.72
N ASP A 24 12.76 9.43 5.48
CA ASP A 24 11.92 9.72 4.33
C ASP A 24 11.03 10.94 4.63
N ARG A 25 11.42 12.10 4.13
CA ARG A 25 10.70 13.37 4.32
C ARG A 25 9.30 13.36 3.70
N GLN A 26 9.09 12.51 2.72
CA GLN A 26 7.81 12.37 2.04
C GLN A 26 6.78 11.76 2.98
N THR A 27 7.17 10.75 3.73
CA THR A 27 6.28 9.99 4.63
C THR A 27 6.40 10.38 6.10
N GLY A 28 7.49 11.06 6.49
CA GLY A 28 7.79 11.32 7.89
C GLY A 28 8.25 10.07 8.65
N LEU A 29 8.71 9.06 7.93
CA LEU A 29 9.24 7.82 8.50
C LEU A 29 10.76 7.87 8.58
N MET A 30 11.31 7.22 9.62
CA MET A 30 12.74 6.96 9.76
C MET A 30 12.97 5.46 9.68
N TRP A 31 13.81 5.06 8.75
CA TRP A 31 14.20 3.67 8.49
C TRP A 31 15.61 3.40 9.00
N THR A 32 15.92 2.16 9.35
CA THR A 32 17.33 1.76 9.46
C THR A 32 17.96 1.85 8.07
N LYS A 33 19.17 2.41 7.99
CA LYS A 33 19.91 2.53 6.72
C LYS A 33 20.25 1.18 6.13
N ASN A 34 20.61 0.22 7.00
CA ASN A 34 20.78 -1.18 6.65
C ASN A 34 19.40 -1.86 6.63
N ALA A 35 18.94 -2.25 5.43
CA ALA A 35 17.66 -2.92 5.25
C ALA A 35 17.66 -4.38 5.72
N SER A 36 18.83 -4.98 5.89
CA SER A 36 19.04 -6.35 6.41
C SER A 36 19.76 -6.30 7.77
N LEU A 37 19.31 -5.43 8.68
CA LEU A 37 19.92 -5.23 10.00
C LEU A 37 20.07 -6.53 10.81
N LEU A 38 19.16 -7.48 10.63
CA LEU A 38 19.09 -8.73 11.39
C LEU A 38 19.79 -9.90 10.66
N ASP A 39 20.43 -9.65 9.52
CA ASP A 39 21.17 -10.60 8.68
C ASP A 39 20.38 -11.82 8.19
N LEU A 40 19.45 -12.37 8.99
CA LEU A 40 18.70 -13.58 8.69
C LEU A 40 17.19 -13.31 8.66
N PRO A 41 16.45 -14.00 7.76
CA PRO A 41 15.00 -13.97 7.76
C PRO A 41 14.44 -14.63 9.04
N GLN A 42 13.31 -14.13 9.49
CA GLN A 42 12.63 -14.53 10.73
C GLN A 42 11.17 -14.88 10.47
N SER A 43 10.62 -15.75 11.30
CA SER A 43 9.15 -15.89 11.37
C SER A 43 8.51 -14.59 11.86
N TRP A 44 7.24 -14.42 11.60
CA TRP A 44 6.56 -13.16 11.95
C TRP A 44 6.56 -12.87 13.46
N ALA A 45 6.39 -13.91 14.29
CA ALA A 45 6.46 -13.76 15.75
C ALA A 45 7.88 -13.43 16.23
N GLU A 46 8.91 -14.09 15.68
CA GLU A 46 10.32 -13.75 15.97
C GLU A 46 10.62 -12.31 15.59
N ALA A 47 10.14 -11.85 14.43
CA ALA A 47 10.29 -10.48 13.96
C ALA A 47 9.71 -9.45 14.95
N LEU A 48 8.46 -9.68 15.42
CA LEU A 48 7.83 -8.82 16.43
C LEU A 48 8.63 -8.81 17.75
N ASN A 49 9.13 -9.97 18.21
CA ASN A 49 9.94 -10.08 19.43
C ASN A 49 11.30 -9.40 19.26
N THR A 50 11.93 -9.51 18.10
CA THR A 50 13.20 -8.83 17.81
C THR A 50 13.04 -7.31 17.87
N ILE A 51 11.96 -6.76 17.33
CA ILE A 51 11.67 -5.32 17.46
C ILE A 51 11.53 -4.91 18.93
N LYS A 52 10.87 -5.71 19.78
CA LYS A 52 10.79 -5.44 21.21
C LYS A 52 12.17 -5.44 21.88
N ALA A 53 13.06 -6.35 21.47
CA ALA A 53 14.43 -6.39 21.97
C ALA A 53 15.26 -5.16 21.52
N LEU A 54 15.13 -4.71 20.27
CA LEU A 54 15.74 -3.47 19.78
C LEU A 54 15.28 -2.25 20.60
N ASN A 55 13.99 -2.15 20.86
CA ASN A 55 13.42 -1.07 21.68
C ASN A 55 13.94 -1.12 23.13
N LYS A 56 14.01 -2.30 23.73
CA LYS A 56 14.56 -2.47 25.08
C LYS A 56 16.02 -2.04 25.18
N SER A 57 16.83 -2.30 24.15
CA SER A 57 18.25 -1.93 24.11
C SER A 57 18.50 -0.47 23.73
N GLY A 58 17.47 0.28 23.29
CA GLY A 58 17.64 1.65 22.80
C GLY A 58 18.44 1.71 21.49
N HIS A 59 18.15 0.82 20.56
CA HIS A 59 18.89 0.67 19.32
C HIS A 59 18.95 1.98 18.52
N TYR A 60 20.15 2.42 18.15
CA TYR A 60 20.43 3.73 17.53
C TYR A 60 19.90 4.95 18.34
N GLY A 61 19.70 4.79 19.66
CA GLY A 61 19.17 5.82 20.54
C GLY A 61 17.65 5.96 20.54
N TYR A 62 16.92 4.98 19.97
CA TYR A 62 15.45 5.00 19.90
C TYR A 62 14.84 3.76 20.54
N HIS A 63 13.62 3.92 21.09
CA HIS A 63 12.88 2.89 21.80
C HIS A 63 11.48 2.63 21.21
N ASP A 64 11.24 3.09 19.99
CA ASP A 64 9.95 3.08 19.29
C ASP A 64 10.02 2.50 17.88
N TRP A 65 11.02 1.65 17.62
CA TRP A 65 11.08 0.86 16.39
C TRP A 65 9.88 -0.08 16.27
N LYS A 66 9.44 -0.30 15.04
CA LYS A 66 8.37 -1.24 14.69
C LYS A 66 8.66 -1.95 13.38
N ILE A 67 7.99 -3.06 13.13
CA ILE A 67 7.86 -3.60 11.78
C ILE A 67 6.98 -2.61 11.00
N PRO A 68 7.33 -2.19 9.78
CA PRO A 68 6.47 -1.32 9.00
C PRO A 68 5.10 -1.97 8.77
N ASN A 69 4.03 -1.20 8.85
CA ASN A 69 2.75 -1.69 8.33
C ASN A 69 2.79 -1.76 6.79
N ARG A 70 1.78 -2.36 6.20
CA ARG A 70 1.75 -2.57 4.75
C ARG A 70 1.88 -1.28 3.94
N LYS A 71 1.17 -0.21 4.33
CA LYS A 71 1.24 1.09 3.63
C LYS A 71 2.60 1.77 3.81
N GLU A 72 3.23 1.63 4.96
CA GLU A 72 4.56 2.19 5.22
C GLU A 72 5.61 1.55 4.33
N LEU A 73 5.67 0.22 4.25
CA LEU A 73 6.64 -0.44 3.39
C LEU A 73 6.31 -0.23 1.90
N PHE A 74 5.03 -0.24 1.54
CA PHE A 74 4.55 0.05 0.19
C PHE A 74 4.97 1.45 -0.29
N SER A 75 5.01 2.44 0.60
CA SER A 75 5.39 3.82 0.27
C SER A 75 6.83 3.99 -0.23
N LEU A 76 7.71 3.01 0.06
CA LEU A 76 9.08 2.98 -0.48
C LEU A 76 9.15 2.40 -1.90
N MET A 77 8.10 1.71 -2.36
CA MET A 77 8.18 0.99 -3.63
C MET A 77 8.25 1.93 -4.82
N SER A 78 9.09 1.56 -5.78
CA SER A 78 9.11 2.12 -7.13
C SER A 78 8.66 1.05 -8.11
N TYR A 79 7.73 1.40 -8.96
CA TYR A 79 7.25 0.54 -10.04
C TYR A 79 8.06 0.71 -11.34
N GLU A 80 9.06 1.61 -11.34
CA GLU A 80 9.99 1.86 -12.45
C GLU A 80 11.31 1.08 -12.32
N THR A 81 11.55 0.47 -11.15
CA THR A 81 12.81 -0.21 -10.82
C THR A 81 12.56 -1.65 -10.37
N ILE A 82 13.59 -2.49 -10.52
CA ILE A 82 13.59 -3.88 -10.05
C ILE A 82 14.93 -4.19 -9.39
N ASN A 83 14.92 -5.15 -8.47
CA ASN A 83 16.12 -5.70 -7.83
C ASN A 83 17.11 -4.68 -7.24
N PRO A 84 16.71 -3.77 -6.34
CA PRO A 84 15.42 -3.69 -5.66
C PRO A 84 14.43 -2.72 -6.34
N SER A 85 13.14 -2.92 -6.08
CA SER A 85 12.05 -2.02 -6.49
C SER A 85 11.96 -0.81 -5.55
N LEU A 86 13.03 -0.03 -5.49
CA LEU A 86 13.16 1.21 -4.72
C LEU A 86 13.49 2.39 -5.66
N PRO A 87 13.21 3.63 -5.28
CA PRO A 87 13.54 4.80 -6.09
C PRO A 87 15.02 4.84 -6.48
N ILE A 88 15.33 5.18 -7.72
CA ILE A 88 16.71 5.30 -8.21
C ILE A 88 17.48 6.25 -7.30
N GLY A 89 18.68 5.86 -6.86
CA GLY A 89 19.53 6.67 -5.98
C GLY A 89 19.08 6.67 -4.51
N HIS A 90 18.25 5.71 -4.09
CA HIS A 90 17.93 5.51 -2.68
C HIS A 90 19.20 5.29 -1.84
N PRO A 91 19.25 5.78 -0.59
CA PRO A 91 20.47 5.72 0.24
C PRO A 91 20.61 4.43 1.08
N PHE A 92 19.68 3.50 0.97
CA PHE A 92 19.66 2.27 1.76
C PHE A 92 20.74 1.29 1.30
N ILE A 93 21.28 0.53 2.24
CA ILE A 93 22.30 -0.50 2.01
C ILE A 93 21.78 -1.89 2.38
N ASN A 94 22.39 -2.94 1.82
CA ASN A 94 22.05 -4.34 2.07
C ASN A 94 20.56 -4.65 1.84
N VAL A 95 19.97 -4.04 0.81
CA VAL A 95 18.58 -4.33 0.44
C VAL A 95 18.52 -5.70 -0.23
N PHE A 96 17.86 -6.65 0.42
CA PHE A 96 17.60 -7.97 -0.16
C PHE A 96 16.46 -7.87 -1.18
N SER A 97 16.68 -8.38 -2.38
CA SER A 97 15.65 -8.38 -3.44
C SER A 97 14.65 -9.54 -3.26
N GLY A 98 14.14 -9.70 -2.06
CA GLY A 98 13.22 -10.75 -1.66
C GLY A 98 12.10 -10.21 -0.77
N TYR A 99 11.65 -11.02 0.16
CA TYR A 99 10.46 -10.79 0.95
C TYR A 99 10.77 -10.09 2.27
N TYR A 100 10.01 -9.03 2.56
CA TYR A 100 10.05 -8.31 3.84
C TYR A 100 8.69 -8.33 4.51
N TRP A 101 8.66 -8.72 5.79
CA TRP A 101 7.46 -8.68 6.60
C TRP A 101 6.89 -7.28 6.77
N THR A 102 5.58 -7.22 6.86
CA THR A 102 4.86 -6.09 7.46
C THR A 102 4.20 -6.51 8.77
N SER A 103 3.82 -5.54 9.60
CA SER A 103 3.07 -5.80 10.84
C SER A 103 1.59 -6.06 10.60
N SER A 104 1.11 -5.95 9.35
CA SER A 104 -0.30 -6.11 8.99
C SER A 104 -0.64 -7.59 8.75
N THR A 105 -1.68 -8.08 9.41
CA THR A 105 -2.24 -9.43 9.17
C THR A 105 -3.20 -9.40 7.99
N CYS A 106 -3.27 -10.50 7.22
CA CYS A 106 -4.28 -10.66 6.18
C CYS A 106 -5.65 -10.98 6.82
N ALA A 107 -6.61 -10.06 6.76
CA ALA A 107 -7.93 -10.23 7.37
C ALA A 107 -8.70 -11.46 6.83
N ARG A 108 -8.52 -11.79 5.54
CA ARG A 108 -9.15 -12.96 4.90
C ARG A 108 -8.53 -14.28 5.37
N LEU A 109 -7.24 -14.29 5.67
CA LEU A 109 -6.45 -15.45 6.07
C LEU A 109 -5.59 -15.08 7.28
N PRO A 110 -6.15 -15.02 8.51
CA PRO A 110 -5.47 -14.41 9.66
C PRO A 110 -4.26 -15.16 10.18
N ASN A 111 -4.03 -16.40 9.75
CA ASN A 111 -2.78 -17.15 9.96
C ASN A 111 -1.66 -16.71 9.00
N GLN A 112 -1.92 -15.74 8.11
CA GLN A 112 -0.95 -15.12 7.22
C GLN A 112 -0.78 -13.64 7.55
N ALA A 113 0.43 -13.11 7.29
CA ALA A 113 0.74 -11.70 7.36
C ALA A 113 1.21 -11.19 5.99
N TRP A 114 1.05 -9.89 5.75
CA TRP A 114 1.48 -9.27 4.52
C TRP A 114 2.99 -9.14 4.45
N TYR A 115 3.53 -9.35 3.26
CA TYR A 115 4.91 -9.05 2.91
C TYR A 115 4.97 -8.25 1.60
N ILE A 116 6.08 -7.56 1.39
CA ILE A 116 6.41 -6.94 0.11
C ILE A 116 7.68 -7.58 -0.45
N HIS A 117 7.63 -7.96 -1.73
CA HIS A 117 8.77 -8.52 -2.45
C HIS A 117 9.54 -7.41 -3.14
N LEU A 118 10.73 -7.07 -2.64
CA LEU A 118 11.53 -5.96 -3.16
C LEU A 118 12.20 -6.22 -4.51
N GLY A 119 12.17 -7.45 -5.01
CA GLY A 119 12.67 -7.75 -6.36
C GLY A 119 11.76 -7.23 -7.47
N GLY A 120 10.46 -7.02 -7.20
CA GLY A 120 9.49 -6.61 -8.22
C GLY A 120 8.25 -5.92 -7.66
N ALA A 121 8.29 -5.35 -6.46
CA ALA A 121 7.21 -4.57 -5.82
C ALA A 121 5.87 -5.32 -5.61
N ARG A 122 5.85 -6.66 -5.66
CA ARG A 122 4.64 -7.44 -5.39
C ARG A 122 4.26 -7.36 -3.91
N VAL A 123 2.98 -7.12 -3.62
CA VAL A 123 2.43 -7.15 -2.27
C VAL A 123 1.56 -8.39 -2.12
N PHE A 124 1.97 -9.30 -1.27
CA PHE A 124 1.26 -10.56 -1.07
C PHE A 124 1.32 -10.99 0.41
N LYS A 125 0.85 -12.18 0.72
CA LYS A 125 0.77 -12.71 2.08
C LYS A 125 1.44 -14.07 2.17
N GLY A 126 2.01 -14.36 3.34
CA GLY A 126 2.64 -15.64 3.65
C GLY A 126 2.25 -16.12 5.03
N MET A 127 2.40 -17.42 5.24
CA MET A 127 2.15 -18.05 6.53
C MET A 127 3.05 -17.42 7.59
N LYS A 128 2.52 -17.07 8.76
CA LYS A 128 3.26 -16.40 9.84
C LYS A 128 4.47 -17.20 10.35
N TYR A 129 4.48 -18.50 10.15
CA TYR A 129 5.65 -19.36 10.43
C TYR A 129 6.71 -19.33 9.31
N GLY A 130 6.42 -18.74 8.14
CA GLY A 130 7.42 -18.52 7.08
C GLY A 130 8.48 -17.51 7.54
N SER A 131 9.68 -17.57 6.94
CA SER A 131 10.80 -16.73 7.34
C SER A 131 11.10 -15.68 6.26
N TYR A 132 10.95 -14.40 6.61
CA TYR A 132 11.21 -13.26 5.73
C TYR A 132 12.05 -12.20 6.45
N MET A 133 12.62 -11.27 5.69
CA MET A 133 13.42 -10.18 6.23
C MET A 133 12.57 -9.20 7.04
N VAL A 134 13.24 -8.47 7.93
CA VAL A 134 12.63 -7.42 8.75
C VAL A 134 13.39 -6.12 8.54
N TRP A 135 12.68 -5.06 8.20
CA TRP A 135 13.26 -3.74 8.01
C TRP A 135 12.65 -2.76 9.03
N PRO A 136 13.34 -2.48 10.13
CA PRO A 136 12.80 -1.63 11.19
C PRO A 136 12.53 -0.20 10.71
N VAL A 137 11.39 0.35 11.15
CA VAL A 137 10.96 1.72 10.89
C VAL A 137 10.42 2.36 12.16
N ARG A 138 10.45 3.69 12.24
CA ARG A 138 9.77 4.49 13.25
C ARG A 138 9.24 5.79 12.65
N THR A 139 8.36 6.50 13.33
CA THR A 139 7.96 7.86 12.95
C THR A 139 8.99 8.88 13.46
N VAL A 140 9.26 9.93 12.68
CA VAL A 140 10.24 10.98 13.07
C VAL A 140 9.72 11.80 14.24
N GLU A 141 8.45 12.18 14.22
CA GLU A 141 7.81 12.92 15.30
C GLU A 141 7.34 11.97 16.40
N ASN A 142 7.34 12.44 17.64
CA ASN A 142 6.81 11.68 18.76
C ASN A 142 5.30 11.42 18.56
N GLY A 143 4.94 10.18 18.44
CA GLY A 143 3.58 9.72 18.13
C GLY A 143 3.49 8.96 16.80
N ASN A 144 2.37 8.27 16.59
CA ASN A 144 2.18 7.39 15.42
C ASN A 144 1.81 8.15 14.12
N ASN A 145 2.17 9.41 13.98
CA ASN A 145 1.72 10.28 12.89
C ASN A 145 2.72 10.30 11.72
N SER A 146 2.81 9.21 10.97
CA SER A 146 3.37 9.30 9.62
C SER A 146 2.42 10.12 8.72
N LYS A 147 2.91 10.63 7.58
CA LYS A 147 2.07 11.35 6.59
C LYS A 147 1.22 10.40 5.75
N LEU A 148 1.26 9.12 6.03
CA LEU A 148 0.46 8.08 5.40
C LEU A 148 -0.87 7.90 6.13
N PHE A 149 -1.86 7.39 5.44
CA PHE A 149 -3.08 6.95 6.09
C PHE A 149 -2.88 5.63 6.84
N GLN A 150 -3.62 5.44 7.93
CA GLN A 150 -3.72 4.14 8.59
C GLN A 150 -4.17 3.07 7.60
N THR A 151 -3.79 1.82 7.85
CA THR A 151 -4.18 0.67 7.02
C THR A 151 -5.66 0.31 7.15
N GLY A 152 -6.31 0.77 8.23
CA GLY A 152 -7.65 0.37 8.65
C GLY A 152 -7.65 -0.81 9.63
N GLN A 153 -6.54 -1.56 9.76
CA GLN A 153 -6.48 -2.72 10.64
C GLN A 153 -6.60 -2.32 12.12
N LYS A 154 -7.54 -2.95 12.81
CA LYS A 154 -7.82 -2.77 14.25
C LYS A 154 -7.79 -4.08 15.03
N THR A 155 -7.80 -5.20 14.31
CA THR A 155 -7.83 -6.55 14.88
C THR A 155 -6.44 -7.17 14.89
N CYS A 156 -6.08 -7.81 15.98
CA CYS A 156 -4.83 -8.55 16.14
C CYS A 156 -5.07 -10.05 16.20
N PHE A 157 -4.13 -10.83 15.66
CA PHE A 157 -4.27 -12.27 15.53
C PHE A 157 -2.97 -12.97 15.92
N ASN A 158 -3.10 -14.12 16.57
CA ASN A 158 -1.94 -14.99 16.79
C ASN A 158 -1.49 -15.70 15.51
N GLU A 159 -0.49 -16.57 15.60
CA GLU A 159 0.05 -17.32 14.45
C GLU A 159 -0.95 -18.29 13.81
N SER A 160 -1.91 -18.79 14.58
CA SER A 160 -2.97 -19.67 14.10
C SER A 160 -4.17 -18.91 13.51
N GLY A 161 -4.15 -17.57 13.54
CA GLY A 161 -5.24 -16.74 13.03
C GLY A 161 -6.38 -16.54 14.02
N VAL A 162 -6.20 -16.84 15.29
CA VAL A 162 -7.19 -16.56 16.35
C VAL A 162 -7.03 -15.12 16.79
N VAL A 163 -8.16 -14.41 16.95
CA VAL A 163 -8.21 -13.04 17.48
C VAL A 163 -7.65 -13.00 18.90
N ILE A 164 -6.78 -12.03 19.16
CA ILE A 164 -6.16 -11.80 20.47
C ILE A 164 -6.29 -10.31 20.87
N ASP A 165 -6.03 -10.02 22.15
CA ASP A 165 -5.84 -8.64 22.57
C ASP A 165 -4.63 -8.04 21.86
N CYS A 166 -4.77 -6.84 21.35
CA CYS A 166 -3.70 -6.15 20.64
C CYS A 166 -2.58 -5.65 21.54
N LEU A 167 -2.85 -5.40 22.83
CA LEU A 167 -1.93 -4.74 23.74
C LEU A 167 -0.57 -5.47 23.82
N GLY A 168 0.49 -4.76 23.50
CA GLY A 168 1.87 -5.25 23.56
C GLY A 168 2.24 -6.25 22.47
N THR A 169 1.43 -6.41 21.41
CA THR A 169 1.75 -7.31 20.29
C THR A 169 2.76 -6.73 19.32
N GLY A 170 2.74 -5.40 19.11
CA GLY A 170 3.50 -4.72 18.06
C GLY A 170 2.90 -4.88 16.65
N GLN A 171 1.70 -5.46 16.56
CA GLN A 171 0.97 -5.63 15.29
C GLN A 171 0.37 -4.29 14.82
N ASP A 172 0.05 -4.22 13.54
CA ASP A 172 -0.58 -3.05 12.92
C ASP A 172 -1.88 -2.63 13.64
N GLY A 173 -2.72 -3.60 14.04
CA GLY A 173 -3.95 -3.36 14.79
C GLY A 173 -3.75 -2.70 16.17
N GLU A 174 -2.57 -2.86 16.80
CA GLU A 174 -2.20 -2.13 18.01
C GLU A 174 -1.66 -0.74 17.69
N VAL A 175 -0.66 -0.69 16.80
CA VAL A 175 0.13 0.53 16.53
C VAL A 175 -0.68 1.57 15.78
N GLN A 176 -1.50 1.16 14.83
CA GLN A 176 -2.36 2.00 13.98
C GLN A 176 -1.64 3.26 13.48
N SER A 177 -0.42 3.08 12.96
CA SER A 177 0.42 4.19 12.51
C SER A 177 -0.17 4.91 11.30
N GLY A 178 -0.17 6.25 11.36
CA GLY A 178 -0.65 7.12 10.30
C GLY A 178 -1.90 7.93 10.68
N PHE A 179 -2.46 8.64 9.70
CA PHE A 179 -3.69 9.42 9.89
C PHE A 179 -4.91 8.53 9.82
N GLU A 180 -5.80 8.64 10.78
CA GLU A 180 -7.12 8.02 10.72
C GLU A 180 -7.97 8.69 9.62
N PHE A 181 -8.71 7.87 8.86
CA PHE A 181 -9.75 8.39 7.98
C PHE A 181 -10.84 9.05 8.83
N LYS A 182 -11.06 10.33 8.57
CA LYS A 182 -12.18 11.04 9.21
C LYS A 182 -13.51 10.49 8.70
N LYS A 183 -14.54 10.55 9.52
CA LYS A 183 -15.93 10.32 9.10
C LYS A 183 -16.21 11.09 7.79
N ASN A 184 -16.90 10.45 6.85
CA ASN A 184 -17.23 10.99 5.51
C ASN A 184 -16.01 11.09 4.58
N ARG A 185 -15.16 10.03 4.52
CA ARG A 185 -14.13 9.93 3.49
C ARG A 185 -14.73 10.07 2.09
N PHE A 186 -15.87 9.44 1.87
CA PHE A 186 -16.55 9.39 0.57
C PHE A 186 -17.80 10.25 0.57
N THR A 187 -17.98 11.01 -0.50
CA THR A 187 -19.22 11.78 -0.77
C THR A 187 -19.77 11.39 -2.12
N GLU A 188 -21.03 10.97 -2.13
CA GLU A 188 -21.74 10.60 -3.35
C GLU A 188 -22.34 11.84 -4.04
N ASN A 189 -22.19 11.88 -5.38
CA ASN A 189 -22.91 12.77 -6.26
C ASN A 189 -23.42 11.98 -7.49
N LYS A 190 -24.66 11.51 -7.43
CA LYS A 190 -25.28 10.67 -8.48
C LYS A 190 -24.49 9.37 -8.70
N GLN A 191 -23.80 9.27 -9.83
CA GLN A 191 -23.04 8.07 -10.26
C GLN A 191 -21.55 8.16 -9.97
N ILE A 192 -21.11 9.20 -9.26
CA ILE A 192 -19.70 9.41 -8.93
C ILE A 192 -19.51 9.54 -7.42
N ILE A 193 -18.37 9.09 -6.94
CA ILE A 193 -17.94 9.17 -5.55
C ILE A 193 -16.66 10.00 -5.48
N TYR A 194 -16.68 11.07 -4.71
CA TYR A 194 -15.49 11.86 -4.40
C TYR A 194 -14.82 11.30 -3.13
N ASP A 195 -13.55 10.96 -3.22
CA ASP A 195 -12.71 10.52 -2.11
C ASP A 195 -11.93 11.72 -1.53
N HIS A 196 -12.34 12.21 -0.36
CA HIS A 196 -11.70 13.32 0.34
C HIS A 196 -10.28 13.02 0.84
N ALA A 197 -9.89 11.74 0.91
CA ALA A 197 -8.55 11.35 1.31
C ALA A 197 -7.53 11.57 0.18
N THR A 198 -7.96 11.33 -1.06
CA THR A 198 -7.07 11.34 -2.24
C THR A 198 -7.36 12.49 -3.20
N ASP A 199 -8.48 13.21 -3.01
CA ASP A 199 -9.05 14.19 -3.95
C ASP A 199 -9.35 13.56 -5.33
N LEU A 200 -9.53 12.25 -5.40
CA LEU A 200 -9.93 11.53 -6.60
C LEU A 200 -11.45 11.38 -6.66
N THR A 201 -11.96 11.28 -7.88
CA THR A 201 -13.36 10.94 -8.13
C THR A 201 -13.43 9.60 -8.84
N TRP A 202 -14.16 8.68 -8.27
CA TRP A 202 -14.37 7.32 -8.76
C TRP A 202 -15.79 7.16 -9.32
N LEU A 203 -15.97 6.22 -10.23
CA LEU A 203 -17.31 5.78 -10.56
C LEU A 203 -17.92 5.03 -9.37
N ARG A 204 -19.19 5.31 -9.08
CA ARG A 204 -19.94 4.60 -8.04
C ARG A 204 -20.10 3.11 -8.39
N ASN A 205 -20.46 2.83 -9.65
CA ASN A 205 -20.46 1.45 -10.18
C ASN A 205 -19.02 1.05 -10.54
N ALA A 206 -18.49 0.09 -9.80
CA ALA A 206 -17.14 -0.43 -9.99
C ALA A 206 -17.04 -1.46 -11.13
N ASN A 207 -18.15 -1.75 -11.83
CA ASN A 207 -18.25 -2.74 -12.91
C ASN A 207 -18.95 -2.17 -14.15
N VAL A 208 -18.49 -1.04 -14.65
CA VAL A 208 -19.13 -0.34 -15.78
C VAL A 208 -19.13 -1.13 -17.08
N HIS A 209 -18.21 -2.06 -17.26
CA HIS A 209 -18.09 -2.88 -18.47
C HIS A 209 -18.80 -4.23 -18.36
N GLN A 210 -19.30 -4.60 -17.18
CA GLN A 210 -20.00 -5.85 -16.86
C GLN A 210 -19.19 -7.15 -17.02
N ASN A 211 -18.07 -7.13 -17.74
CA ASN A 211 -17.20 -8.28 -18.00
C ASN A 211 -15.73 -7.90 -17.76
N PRO A 212 -14.85 -8.87 -17.46
CA PRO A 212 -13.41 -8.68 -17.51
C PRO A 212 -12.96 -8.29 -18.93
N VAL A 213 -11.94 -7.47 -19.00
CA VAL A 213 -11.38 -6.96 -20.27
C VAL A 213 -9.87 -7.15 -20.31
N ASP A 214 -9.28 -7.13 -21.48
CA ASP A 214 -7.84 -6.97 -21.63
C ASP A 214 -7.40 -5.54 -21.29
N TRP A 215 -6.11 -5.36 -21.06
CA TRP A 215 -5.57 -4.10 -20.58
C TRP A 215 -5.80 -2.91 -21.53
N ASN A 216 -5.67 -3.12 -22.86
CA ASN A 216 -5.91 -2.06 -23.84
C ASN A 216 -7.39 -1.66 -23.89
N SER A 217 -8.29 -2.63 -23.77
CA SER A 217 -9.73 -2.39 -23.70
C SER A 217 -10.13 -1.55 -22.49
N ALA A 218 -9.40 -1.64 -21.35
CA ALA A 218 -9.62 -0.75 -20.21
C ALA A 218 -9.35 0.73 -20.56
N PHE A 219 -8.30 1.02 -21.34
CA PHE A 219 -8.01 2.38 -21.80
C PHE A 219 -9.00 2.87 -22.85
N ASN A 220 -9.41 1.97 -23.77
CA ASN A 220 -10.43 2.30 -24.76
C ASN A 220 -11.77 2.67 -24.09
N LEU A 221 -12.13 1.98 -23.01
CA LEU A 221 -13.30 2.33 -22.22
C LEU A 221 -13.20 3.75 -21.67
N ALA A 222 -12.11 4.10 -20.99
CA ALA A 222 -11.91 5.44 -20.45
C ALA A 222 -11.93 6.51 -21.55
N SER A 223 -11.30 6.23 -22.70
CA SER A 223 -11.32 7.12 -23.88
C SER A 223 -12.74 7.34 -24.42
N LYS A 224 -13.53 6.26 -24.53
CA LYS A 224 -14.92 6.34 -24.96
C LYS A 224 -15.76 7.21 -24.00
N MET A 225 -15.61 6.99 -22.69
CA MET A 225 -16.31 7.79 -21.66
C MET A 225 -15.98 9.28 -21.79
N ASN A 226 -14.73 9.62 -22.12
CA ASN A 226 -14.31 11.01 -22.31
C ASN A 226 -14.93 11.65 -23.58
N ILE A 227 -14.99 10.88 -24.68
CA ILE A 227 -15.64 11.35 -25.94
C ILE A 227 -17.14 11.60 -25.70
N GLU A 228 -17.80 10.71 -24.95
CA GLU A 228 -19.23 10.76 -24.68
C GLU A 228 -19.57 11.73 -23.52
N MET A 229 -18.57 12.38 -22.90
CA MET A 229 -18.73 13.25 -21.72
C MET A 229 -19.50 12.57 -20.60
N GLU A 230 -19.21 11.29 -20.36
CA GLU A 230 -19.91 10.46 -19.39
C GLU A 230 -19.88 11.10 -17.99
N TYR A 231 -21.04 11.15 -17.38
CA TYR A 231 -21.26 11.81 -16.07
C TYR A 231 -20.86 13.30 -16.04
N GLY A 232 -20.78 13.96 -17.22
CA GLY A 232 -20.41 15.37 -17.37
C GLY A 232 -18.91 15.65 -17.30
N HIS A 233 -18.07 14.64 -17.51
CA HIS A 233 -16.61 14.74 -17.42
C HIS A 233 -15.92 14.12 -18.65
N ASN A 234 -14.71 14.60 -18.98
CA ASN A 234 -13.90 14.14 -20.10
C ASN A 234 -12.43 13.83 -19.72
N ASP A 235 -12.18 13.57 -18.43
CA ASP A 235 -10.87 13.30 -17.86
C ASP A 235 -10.81 11.94 -17.12
N TRP A 236 -11.68 11.01 -17.49
CA TRP A 236 -11.66 9.63 -17.00
C TRP A 236 -10.42 8.90 -17.46
N ARG A 237 -9.82 8.10 -16.60
CA ARG A 237 -8.65 7.29 -16.88
C ARG A 237 -8.65 5.98 -16.10
N VAL A 238 -7.79 5.05 -16.50
CA VAL A 238 -7.48 3.87 -15.71
C VAL A 238 -6.65 4.31 -14.51
N PRO A 239 -7.00 3.93 -13.28
CA PRO A 239 -6.22 4.29 -12.10
C PRO A 239 -4.82 3.66 -12.12
N ASN A 240 -3.82 4.31 -11.54
CA ASN A 240 -2.56 3.66 -11.25
C ASN A 240 -2.68 2.73 -10.04
N ILE A 241 -1.66 1.88 -9.80
CA ILE A 241 -1.74 0.88 -8.73
C ILE A 241 -1.78 1.51 -7.33
N ILE A 242 -1.15 2.68 -7.14
CA ILE A 242 -1.13 3.40 -5.86
C ILE A 242 -2.52 3.97 -5.55
N GLU A 243 -3.21 4.45 -6.57
CA GLU A 243 -4.58 4.96 -6.44
C GLU A 243 -5.57 3.84 -6.08
N LEU A 244 -5.47 2.69 -6.74
CA LEU A 244 -6.27 1.52 -6.36
C LEU A 244 -5.98 1.07 -4.93
N GLU A 245 -4.70 0.97 -4.56
CA GLU A 245 -4.28 0.56 -3.21
C GLU A 245 -4.78 1.51 -2.12
N SER A 246 -4.94 2.79 -2.44
CA SER A 246 -5.45 3.78 -1.48
C SER A 246 -6.85 3.49 -0.96
N LEU A 247 -7.66 2.76 -1.74
CA LEU A 247 -9.01 2.35 -1.34
C LEU A 247 -9.01 1.22 -0.31
N VAL A 248 -7.88 0.48 -0.18
CA VAL A 248 -7.84 -0.77 0.58
C VAL A 248 -7.85 -0.52 2.10
N ASP A 249 -8.73 -1.25 2.78
CA ASP A 249 -8.82 -1.38 4.23
C ASP A 249 -8.33 -2.79 4.64
N MET A 250 -7.27 -2.85 5.46
CA MET A 250 -6.63 -4.11 5.86
C MET A 250 -7.39 -4.91 6.92
N ASP A 251 -8.44 -4.35 7.51
CA ASP A 251 -9.32 -5.06 8.44
C ASP A 251 -10.52 -5.73 7.70
N ARG A 252 -10.56 -5.59 6.38
CA ARG A 252 -11.66 -6.02 5.51
C ARG A 252 -11.22 -6.95 4.40
N HIS A 253 -12.18 -7.70 3.88
CA HIS A 253 -12.02 -8.54 2.69
C HIS A 253 -13.36 -8.76 2.01
N SER A 254 -13.33 -9.08 0.72
CA SER A 254 -14.48 -9.48 -0.10
C SER A 254 -15.66 -8.47 -0.08
N PRO A 255 -15.44 -7.17 -0.35
CA PRO A 255 -14.22 -6.50 -0.78
C PRO A 255 -13.37 -5.95 0.38
N ALA A 256 -12.08 -5.70 0.11
CA ALA A 256 -11.15 -5.07 1.03
C ALA A 256 -11.33 -3.52 1.04
N LEU A 257 -12.54 -3.06 1.29
CA LEU A 257 -12.93 -1.65 1.35
C LEU A 257 -13.42 -1.26 2.75
N PRO A 258 -13.30 0.01 3.16
CA PRO A 258 -13.92 0.49 4.40
C PRO A 258 -15.42 0.21 4.44
N ASN A 259 -15.97 -0.07 5.61
CA ASN A 259 -17.40 -0.40 5.76
C ASN A 259 -18.36 0.69 5.29
N ASP A 260 -17.90 1.94 5.31
CA ASP A 260 -18.67 3.12 4.91
C ASP A 260 -18.44 3.53 3.46
N HIS A 261 -17.85 2.63 2.64
CA HIS A 261 -17.71 2.88 1.22
C HIS A 261 -19.10 2.99 0.55
N LEU A 262 -19.19 3.85 -0.47
CA LEU A 262 -20.45 4.14 -1.19
C LEU A 262 -20.51 3.48 -2.59
N PHE A 263 -19.53 2.62 -2.90
CA PHE A 263 -19.41 1.94 -4.19
C PHE A 263 -20.38 0.75 -4.28
N ASN A 264 -20.81 0.44 -5.49
CA ASN A 264 -21.62 -0.74 -5.79
C ASN A 264 -20.97 -1.59 -6.88
N ASP A 265 -21.39 -2.84 -6.97
CA ASP A 265 -20.94 -3.83 -7.95
C ASP A 265 -19.40 -3.99 -7.99
N VAL A 266 -18.78 -3.98 -6.81
CA VAL A 266 -17.32 -4.12 -6.66
C VAL A 266 -16.90 -5.54 -7.03
N GLN A 267 -15.90 -5.64 -7.93
CA GLN A 267 -15.39 -6.91 -8.45
C GLN A 267 -14.10 -7.31 -7.71
N ASP A 268 -13.70 -8.57 -7.87
CA ASP A 268 -12.57 -9.15 -7.14
C ASP A 268 -11.20 -8.61 -7.61
N TYR A 269 -11.09 -8.15 -8.88
CA TYR A 269 -9.79 -7.83 -9.50
C TYR A 269 -9.89 -6.65 -10.45
N TYR A 270 -8.91 -5.73 -10.37
CA TYR A 270 -8.91 -4.53 -11.22
C TYR A 270 -7.56 -4.28 -11.87
N TRP A 271 -7.58 -3.93 -13.17
CA TRP A 271 -6.45 -3.39 -13.87
C TRP A 271 -5.99 -2.05 -13.30
N SER A 272 -4.68 -1.84 -13.25
CA SER A 272 -4.12 -0.51 -13.14
C SER A 272 -3.47 -0.07 -14.46
N SER A 273 -3.22 1.24 -14.59
CA SER A 273 -2.44 1.81 -15.71
C SER A 273 -0.94 1.52 -15.59
N THR A 274 -0.48 1.00 -14.46
CA THR A 274 0.94 0.78 -14.15
C THR A 274 1.46 -0.47 -14.83
N THR A 275 2.38 -0.32 -15.78
CA THR A 275 3.08 -1.44 -16.42
C THR A 275 4.12 -2.04 -15.46
N SER A 276 4.30 -3.35 -15.49
CA SER A 276 5.37 -4.03 -14.75
C SER A 276 6.74 -3.74 -15.37
N ALA A 277 7.66 -3.17 -14.59
CA ALA A 277 9.05 -2.97 -15.01
C ALA A 277 9.82 -4.30 -15.17
N TYR A 278 9.37 -5.37 -14.51
CA TYR A 278 9.98 -6.70 -14.62
C TYR A 278 9.70 -7.38 -15.95
N ASN A 279 8.47 -7.24 -16.44
CA ASN A 279 8.06 -7.71 -17.78
C ASN A 279 6.95 -6.80 -18.31
N MET A 280 7.24 -6.09 -19.39
CA MET A 280 6.36 -5.06 -19.97
C MET A 280 5.08 -5.63 -20.60
N ASP A 281 4.99 -6.93 -20.83
CA ASP A 281 3.77 -7.61 -21.27
C ASP A 281 2.73 -7.73 -20.15
N TYR A 282 3.11 -7.38 -18.90
CA TYR A 282 2.26 -7.42 -17.74
C TYR A 282 1.98 -6.01 -17.20
N ALA A 283 0.82 -5.84 -16.60
CA ALA A 283 0.46 -4.65 -15.82
C ALA A 283 0.09 -5.05 -14.39
N TRP A 284 0.24 -4.10 -13.48
CA TRP A 284 -0.14 -4.29 -12.08
C TRP A 284 -1.66 -4.34 -11.94
N VAL A 285 -2.10 -5.19 -11.03
CA VAL A 285 -3.52 -5.40 -10.70
C VAL A 285 -3.72 -5.39 -9.19
N LEU A 286 -4.86 -4.86 -8.75
CA LEU A 286 -5.30 -4.97 -7.37
C LEU A 286 -6.32 -6.10 -7.26
N TYR A 287 -6.09 -6.99 -6.29
CA TYR A 287 -7.04 -8.02 -5.87
C TYR A 287 -7.92 -7.43 -4.76
N MET A 288 -9.06 -6.87 -5.12
CA MET A 288 -9.97 -6.23 -4.16
C MET A 288 -10.58 -7.23 -3.16
N VAL A 289 -10.50 -8.51 -3.47
CA VAL A 289 -10.92 -9.59 -2.57
C VAL A 289 -10.19 -9.56 -1.22
N ASP A 290 -8.93 -9.12 -1.17
CA ASP A 290 -8.15 -9.03 0.07
C ASP A 290 -7.11 -7.91 0.09
N GLY A 291 -6.96 -7.17 -1.00
CA GLY A 291 -6.01 -6.07 -1.13
C GLY A 291 -4.64 -6.47 -1.68
N ALA A 292 -4.40 -7.71 -2.13
CA ALA A 292 -3.12 -8.10 -2.73
C ALA A 292 -2.82 -7.29 -4.00
N VAL A 293 -1.53 -7.08 -4.28
CA VAL A 293 -1.04 -6.44 -5.51
C VAL A 293 -0.19 -7.44 -6.28
N GLY A 294 -0.65 -7.79 -7.46
CA GLY A 294 0.01 -8.72 -8.37
C GLY A 294 0.10 -8.17 -9.78
N VAL A 295 0.31 -9.04 -10.75
CA VAL A 295 0.38 -8.67 -12.16
C VAL A 295 -0.55 -9.55 -13.00
N GLY A 296 -1.14 -8.96 -14.05
CA GLY A 296 -1.92 -9.62 -15.07
C GLY A 296 -1.22 -9.54 -16.42
N TYR A 297 -1.38 -10.56 -17.26
CA TYR A 297 -0.89 -10.56 -18.64
C TYR A 297 -1.81 -9.71 -19.52
N LYS A 298 -1.29 -8.60 -20.04
CA LYS A 298 -2.06 -7.55 -20.70
C LYS A 298 -3.05 -8.03 -21.78
N PRO A 299 -2.72 -9.03 -22.64
CA PRO A 299 -3.64 -9.51 -23.68
C PRO A 299 -4.84 -10.31 -23.17
N LEU A 300 -4.85 -10.77 -21.92
CA LEU A 300 -5.92 -11.60 -21.40
C LEU A 300 -7.03 -10.76 -20.75
N SER A 301 -8.28 -11.13 -21.02
CA SER A 301 -9.47 -10.49 -20.43
C SER A 301 -9.80 -11.12 -19.07
N GLU A 302 -8.97 -10.84 -18.05
CA GLU A 302 -9.08 -11.45 -16.73
C GLU A 302 -9.47 -10.47 -15.62
N PHE A 303 -9.35 -9.16 -15.86
CA PHE A 303 -9.53 -8.13 -14.85
C PHE A 303 -10.53 -7.07 -15.30
N TYR A 304 -11.15 -6.42 -14.32
CA TYR A 304 -12.12 -5.35 -14.56
C TYR A 304 -11.44 -3.98 -14.64
N CYS A 305 -12.13 -3.02 -15.22
CA CYS A 305 -11.72 -1.63 -15.23
C CYS A 305 -12.63 -0.82 -14.29
N TRP A 306 -12.02 -0.06 -13.39
CA TRP A 306 -12.71 0.88 -12.51
C TRP A 306 -12.18 2.29 -12.75
N PRO A 307 -12.81 3.07 -13.63
CA PRO A 307 -12.31 4.39 -14.00
C PRO A 307 -12.27 5.37 -12.84
N VAL A 308 -11.25 6.21 -12.84
CA VAL A 308 -11.03 7.30 -11.90
C VAL A 308 -10.78 8.60 -12.68
N ARG A 309 -11.03 9.73 -12.07
CA ARG A 309 -10.65 11.06 -12.59
C ARG A 309 -10.03 11.91 -11.48
N GLY A 310 -9.40 12.99 -11.89
CA GLY A 310 -8.61 13.88 -11.06
C GLY A 310 -7.12 13.75 -11.37
N GLU A 311 -6.31 14.64 -10.82
CA GLU A 311 -4.87 14.60 -11.04
C GLU A 311 -4.26 13.33 -10.48
N GLU A 312 -3.36 12.72 -11.27
CA GLU A 312 -2.58 11.57 -10.82
C GLU A 312 -1.69 11.97 -9.64
N ARG A 313 -1.86 11.32 -8.52
CA ARG A 313 -1.17 11.68 -7.27
C ARG A 313 -0.51 10.47 -6.62
N MET A 314 0.62 10.72 -5.99
CA MET A 314 1.03 9.87 -4.87
C MET A 314 0.19 10.25 -3.65
N ILE A 315 -0.44 9.25 -3.04
CA ILE A 315 -1.38 9.46 -1.94
C ILE A 315 -0.60 9.57 -0.63
N ILE A 316 -0.12 10.78 -0.38
CA ILE A 316 0.52 11.20 0.86
C ILE A 316 -0.08 12.55 1.24
N ARG A 317 -0.41 12.72 2.51
CA ARG A 317 -1.00 13.96 3.03
C ARG A 317 0.04 15.06 3.25
#